data_ef84e1ca90a91cbf1a3f4ce629612fd9
#
_entry.id   ef84e1ca90a91cbf1a3f4ce629612fd9
#
_cell.length_a   1.000
_cell.length_b   1.000
_cell.length_c   1.000
_cell.angle_alpha   90.00
_cell.angle_beta   90.00
_cell.angle_gamma   90.00
#
_symmetry.space_group_name_H-M   'P 1'
#
loop_
_entity.id
_entity.type
_entity.pdbx_description
1 polymer ?
#
loop_
_entity_poly.entity_id
_entity_poly.type
_entity_poly.pdbx_seq_one_letter_code
_entity_poly.pdbx_strand_id
1 'polypeptide(L)'
;MLTEKEIEIIDGCQKGDVHSQKLLYDTYGPMVKGTCLRYIQDIQEAEDLFHDIFIFILTHFEQYTHINSLDGWLHRITVNKLVDYLRHKKTQPTILMSHFEQELGEAVEHEYDGIPMDVLQGFINDLPQKARTAFNLYVIDDIPQAEIAEMMQESQNNVRTMISRARATLRNSIQKFWKNEENR
;
A
#
# COMPACT_ATOMS: atom_id res chain seq x y z
N MET A 1 -8.17 7.87 -22.49
CA MET A 1 -7.40 8.19 -23.71
C MET A 1 -5.99 8.48 -23.24
N LEU A 2 -4.97 7.80 -23.80
CA LEU A 2 -3.57 8.03 -23.42
C LEU A 2 -3.13 9.43 -23.84
N THR A 3 -2.34 10.08 -23.02
CA THR A 3 -1.71 11.36 -23.37
C THR A 3 -0.54 11.13 -24.34
N GLU A 4 -0.13 12.17 -25.09
CA GLU A 4 1.04 12.08 -25.97
C GLU A 4 2.30 11.65 -25.20
N LYS A 5 2.46 12.13 -23.98
CA LYS A 5 3.56 11.76 -23.10
C LYS A 5 3.53 10.26 -22.69
N GLU A 6 2.37 9.72 -22.41
CA GLU A 6 2.22 8.28 -22.09
C GLU A 6 2.54 7.42 -23.30
N ILE A 7 2.13 7.83 -24.52
CA ILE A 7 2.46 7.13 -25.76
C ILE A 7 3.98 7.12 -25.98
N GLU A 8 4.66 8.26 -25.82
CA GLU A 8 6.12 8.36 -25.92
C GLU A 8 6.83 7.44 -24.92
N ILE A 9 6.39 7.45 -23.66
CA ILE A 9 6.94 6.57 -22.62
C ILE A 9 6.76 5.11 -23.01
N ILE A 10 5.56 4.72 -23.42
CA ILE A 10 5.24 3.33 -23.71
C ILE A 10 6.04 2.82 -24.89
N ASP A 11 5.98 3.53 -26.01
CA ASP A 11 6.67 3.13 -27.25
C ASP A 11 8.19 3.09 -27.10
N GLY A 12 8.75 4.05 -26.36
CA GLY A 12 10.18 4.12 -26.12
C GLY A 12 10.66 3.07 -25.13
N CYS A 13 9.95 2.87 -24.00
CA CYS A 13 10.33 1.86 -23.02
C CYS A 13 10.26 0.43 -23.59
N GLN A 14 9.28 0.13 -24.45
CA GLN A 14 9.20 -1.17 -25.14
C GLN A 14 10.39 -1.41 -26.09
N LYS A 15 11.01 -0.35 -26.61
CA LYS A 15 12.21 -0.41 -27.45
C LYS A 15 13.52 -0.30 -26.66
N GLY A 16 13.46 -0.15 -25.35
CA GLY A 16 14.63 0.04 -24.49
C GLY A 16 15.27 1.44 -24.62
N ASP A 17 14.53 2.44 -25.11
CA ASP A 17 15.04 3.80 -25.24
C ASP A 17 15.30 4.45 -23.87
N VAL A 18 16.55 4.87 -23.65
CA VAL A 18 17.00 5.43 -22.36
C VAL A 18 16.29 6.74 -22.00
N HIS A 19 15.95 7.58 -23.02
CA HIS A 19 15.24 8.82 -22.79
C HIS A 19 13.82 8.56 -22.26
N SER A 20 13.09 7.65 -22.87
CA SER A 20 11.75 7.24 -22.47
C SER A 20 11.74 6.52 -21.11
N GLN A 21 12.77 5.72 -20.80
CA GLN A 21 12.97 5.12 -19.48
C GLN A 21 13.19 6.18 -18.40
N LYS A 22 13.98 7.22 -18.70
CA LYS A 22 14.14 8.36 -17.79
C LYS A 22 12.83 9.12 -17.61
N LEU A 23 12.08 9.35 -18.68
CA LEU A 23 10.78 10.03 -18.61
C LEU A 23 9.76 9.23 -17.78
N LEU A 24 9.77 7.91 -17.89
CA LEU A 24 8.98 7.00 -17.03
C LEU A 24 9.36 7.18 -15.56
N TYR A 25 10.68 7.17 -15.26
CA TYR A 25 11.18 7.34 -13.90
C TYR A 25 10.79 8.70 -13.30
N ASP A 26 11.01 9.77 -14.04
CA ASP A 26 10.72 11.14 -13.60
C ASP A 26 9.19 11.34 -13.38
N THR A 27 8.36 10.65 -14.16
CA THR A 27 6.89 10.80 -14.11
C THR A 27 6.25 9.93 -13.02
N TYR A 28 6.64 8.66 -12.93
CA TYR A 28 5.98 7.67 -12.09
C TYR A 28 6.81 7.24 -10.87
N GLY A 29 8.09 7.59 -10.82
CA GLY A 29 8.95 7.31 -9.68
C GLY A 29 8.39 7.80 -8.34
N PRO A 30 7.86 9.05 -8.25
CA PRO A 30 7.25 9.52 -7.01
C PRO A 30 6.08 8.67 -6.52
N MET A 31 5.22 8.16 -7.42
CA MET A 31 4.11 7.27 -7.08
C MET A 31 4.62 5.93 -6.56
N VAL A 32 5.57 5.30 -7.27
CA VAL A 32 6.16 4.01 -6.86
C VAL A 32 6.86 4.16 -5.51
N LYS A 33 7.68 5.21 -5.32
CA LYS A 33 8.37 5.49 -4.06
C LYS A 33 7.37 5.74 -2.92
N GLY A 34 6.34 6.55 -3.14
CA GLY A 34 5.28 6.82 -2.17
C GLY A 34 4.56 5.54 -1.73
N THR A 35 4.30 4.63 -2.69
CA THR A 35 3.72 3.32 -2.38
C THR A 35 4.69 2.48 -1.53
N CYS A 36 5.99 2.44 -1.84
CA CYS A 36 6.97 1.75 -1.02
C CYS A 36 6.99 2.25 0.43
N LEU A 37 7.04 3.57 0.63
CA LEU A 37 7.05 4.20 1.96
C LEU A 37 5.76 3.96 2.77
N ARG A 38 4.63 3.73 2.11
CA ARG A 38 3.36 3.38 2.78
C ARG A 38 3.39 1.96 3.34
N TYR A 39 4.08 1.02 2.70
CA TYR A 39 4.15 -0.38 3.12
C TYR A 39 5.34 -0.68 4.02
N ILE A 40 6.47 -0.01 3.81
CA ILE A 40 7.75 -0.23 4.48
C ILE A 40 8.05 0.97 5.37
N GLN A 41 8.23 0.74 6.67
CA GLN A 41 8.46 1.80 7.65
C GLN A 41 9.91 2.31 7.67
N ASP A 42 10.86 1.42 7.39
CA ASP A 42 12.25 1.79 7.27
C ASP A 42 12.49 2.49 5.94
N ILE A 43 12.97 3.74 5.98
CA ILE A 43 13.14 4.59 4.81
C ILE A 43 14.19 4.00 3.86
N GLN A 44 15.27 3.47 4.41
CA GLN A 44 16.38 2.90 3.62
C GLN A 44 15.92 1.64 2.89
N GLU A 45 15.22 0.76 3.61
CA GLU A 45 14.61 -0.45 3.05
C GLU A 45 13.56 -0.12 1.97
N ALA A 46 12.76 0.91 2.18
CA ALA A 46 11.78 1.38 1.18
C ALA A 46 12.45 1.92 -0.08
N GLU A 47 13.57 2.63 0.05
CA GLU A 47 14.35 3.14 -1.08
C GLU A 47 15.03 2.00 -1.85
N ASP A 48 15.63 1.05 -1.19
CA ASP A 48 16.23 -0.13 -1.83
C ASP A 48 15.16 -0.90 -2.62
N LEU A 49 14.02 -1.14 -2.00
CA LEU A 49 12.92 -1.85 -2.65
C LEU A 49 12.31 -1.05 -3.81
N PHE A 50 12.23 0.28 -3.71
CA PHE A 50 11.84 1.15 -4.81
C PHE A 50 12.76 0.96 -6.02
N HIS A 51 14.07 0.94 -5.83
CA HIS A 51 15.03 0.73 -6.91
C HIS A 51 14.87 -0.66 -7.55
N ASP A 52 14.73 -1.71 -6.74
CA ASP A 52 14.52 -3.07 -7.22
C ASP A 52 13.23 -3.19 -8.04
N ILE A 53 12.14 -2.60 -7.55
CA ILE A 53 10.85 -2.58 -8.25
C ILE A 53 10.97 -1.81 -9.57
N PHE A 54 11.67 -0.68 -9.57
CA PHE A 54 11.79 0.13 -10.77
C PHE A 54 12.64 -0.56 -11.85
N ILE A 55 13.72 -1.23 -11.44
CA ILE A 55 14.52 -2.09 -12.33
C ILE A 55 13.63 -3.22 -12.89
N PHE A 56 12.81 -3.85 -12.04
CA PHE A 56 11.89 -4.89 -12.51
C PHE A 56 10.89 -4.33 -13.52
N ILE A 57 10.29 -3.17 -13.31
CA ILE A 57 9.39 -2.49 -14.24
C ILE A 57 10.08 -2.28 -15.58
N LEU A 58 11.29 -1.70 -15.61
CA LEU A 58 12.03 -1.42 -16.83
C LEU A 58 12.38 -2.69 -17.62
N THR A 59 12.78 -3.75 -16.91
CA THR A 59 13.19 -5.02 -17.54
C THR A 59 12.01 -5.88 -18.02
N HIS A 60 10.78 -5.59 -17.56
CA HIS A 60 9.56 -6.33 -17.91
C HIS A 60 8.52 -5.44 -18.60
N PHE A 61 8.93 -4.27 -19.09
CA PHE A 61 8.01 -3.29 -19.66
C PHE A 61 7.29 -3.83 -20.93
N GLU A 62 7.89 -4.78 -21.62
CA GLU A 62 7.29 -5.52 -22.74
C GLU A 62 5.98 -6.25 -22.40
N GLN A 63 5.76 -6.56 -21.10
CA GLN A 63 4.53 -7.20 -20.61
C GLN A 63 3.34 -6.21 -20.50
N TYR A 64 3.58 -4.93 -20.68
CA TYR A 64 2.50 -3.95 -20.68
C TYR A 64 1.68 -4.06 -21.98
N THR A 65 0.39 -4.38 -21.84
CA THR A 65 -0.50 -4.72 -22.97
C THR A 65 -1.57 -3.66 -23.30
N HIS A 66 -1.49 -2.45 -22.77
CA HIS A 66 -2.46 -1.35 -22.97
C HIS A 66 -3.93 -1.64 -22.52
N ILE A 67 -4.20 -2.78 -21.90
CA ILE A 67 -5.53 -3.13 -21.41
C ILE A 67 -5.93 -2.25 -20.22
N ASN A 68 -4.96 -1.90 -19.39
CA ASN A 68 -5.13 -1.01 -18.23
C ASN A 68 -4.37 0.31 -18.46
N SER A 69 -4.67 1.34 -17.65
CA SER A 69 -3.83 2.54 -17.63
C SER A 69 -2.41 2.19 -17.24
N LEU A 70 -1.43 2.93 -17.73
CA LEU A 70 -0.02 2.75 -17.38
C LEU A 70 0.18 2.89 -15.86
N ASP A 71 -0.45 3.91 -15.27
CA ASP A 71 -0.45 4.15 -13.83
C ASP A 71 -0.96 2.93 -13.04
N GLY A 72 -2.13 2.38 -13.41
CA GLY A 72 -2.70 1.20 -12.76
C GLY A 72 -1.82 -0.06 -12.91
N TRP A 73 -1.16 -0.23 -14.05
CA TRP A 73 -0.24 -1.35 -14.26
C TRP A 73 1.02 -1.22 -13.39
N LEU A 74 1.62 -0.03 -13.35
CA LEU A 74 2.79 0.27 -12.51
C LEU A 74 2.46 0.09 -11.02
N HIS A 75 1.31 0.60 -10.60
CA HIS A 75 0.83 0.46 -9.23
C HIS A 75 0.64 -1.02 -8.85
N ARG A 76 0.00 -1.81 -9.72
CA ARG A 76 -0.22 -3.24 -9.49
C ARG A 76 1.09 -4.03 -9.36
N ILE A 77 2.08 -3.76 -10.22
CA ILE A 77 3.41 -4.37 -10.10
C ILE A 77 4.04 -4.00 -8.77
N THR A 78 4.01 -2.71 -8.42
CA THR A 78 4.58 -2.20 -7.18
C THR A 78 3.99 -2.91 -5.97
N VAL A 79 2.66 -2.94 -5.87
CA VAL A 79 1.96 -3.57 -4.75
C VAL A 79 2.25 -5.08 -4.67
N ASN A 80 2.23 -5.80 -5.81
CA ASN A 80 2.57 -7.22 -5.84
C ASN A 80 3.98 -7.48 -5.31
N LYS A 81 4.98 -6.71 -5.74
CA LYS A 81 6.37 -6.85 -5.28
C LYS A 81 6.52 -6.54 -3.79
N LEU A 82 5.82 -5.51 -3.31
CA LEU A 82 5.81 -5.16 -1.89
C LEU A 82 5.21 -6.27 -1.02
N VAL A 83 4.08 -6.85 -1.43
CA VAL A 83 3.46 -7.96 -0.70
C VAL A 83 4.35 -9.20 -0.71
N ASP A 84 4.95 -9.54 -1.85
CA ASP A 84 5.91 -10.63 -1.97
C ASP A 84 7.10 -10.43 -1.03
N TYR A 85 7.68 -9.23 -1.03
CA TYR A 85 8.78 -8.88 -0.13
C TYR A 85 8.39 -9.05 1.35
N LEU A 86 7.25 -8.47 1.76
CA LEU A 86 6.75 -8.54 3.13
C LEU A 86 6.43 -9.98 3.58
N ARG A 87 5.98 -10.82 2.65
CA ARG A 87 5.70 -12.24 2.92
C ARG A 87 6.99 -13.03 3.18
N HIS A 88 8.08 -12.74 2.46
CA HIS A 88 9.37 -13.43 2.61
C HIS A 88 10.22 -12.85 3.73
N LYS A 89 9.99 -11.58 4.12
CA LYS A 89 10.66 -10.98 5.25
C LYS A 89 10.30 -11.76 6.52
N LYS A 90 11.30 -12.35 7.20
CA LYS A 90 11.10 -13.02 8.49
C LYS A 90 10.50 -12.00 9.46
N THR A 91 9.21 -12.08 9.65
CA THR A 91 8.49 -11.25 10.63
C THR A 91 9.04 -11.62 12.00
N GLN A 92 9.63 -10.66 12.71
CA GLN A 92 9.80 -10.82 14.16
C GLN A 92 8.41 -11.16 14.72
N PRO A 93 8.29 -12.13 15.63
CA PRO A 93 7.00 -12.52 16.16
C PRO A 93 6.35 -11.29 16.78
N THR A 94 5.43 -10.69 16.06
CA THR A 94 4.56 -9.66 16.62
C THR A 94 3.79 -10.36 17.72
N ILE A 95 3.99 -9.91 18.96
CA ILE A 95 3.18 -10.36 20.10
C ILE A 95 1.74 -10.17 19.65
N LEU A 96 1.10 -11.29 19.33
CA LEU A 96 -0.34 -11.34 19.10
C LEU A 96 -0.96 -10.74 20.36
N MET A 97 -1.43 -9.52 20.30
CA MET A 97 -2.30 -8.98 21.35
C MET A 97 -3.59 -9.81 21.32
N SER A 98 -3.54 -10.90 22.09
CA SER A 98 -4.60 -11.89 22.25
C SER A 98 -5.75 -11.42 23.15
N HIS A 99 -6.05 -10.13 23.17
CA HIS A 99 -7.18 -9.61 23.93
C HIS A 99 -7.83 -8.43 23.18
N PHE A 100 -8.60 -8.77 22.15
CA PHE A 100 -9.66 -7.88 21.67
C PHE A 100 -10.80 -8.74 21.10
N GLU A 101 -11.49 -9.46 21.99
CA GLU A 101 -12.91 -9.71 21.82
C GLU A 101 -13.61 -8.39 22.19
N GLN A 102 -13.83 -7.54 21.20
CA GLN A 102 -14.76 -6.45 21.32
C GLN A 102 -15.73 -6.51 20.16
N GLU A 103 -16.99 -6.58 20.54
CA GLU A 103 -18.17 -6.62 19.70
C GLU A 103 -18.08 -5.63 18.54
N LEU A 104 -18.51 -6.08 17.38
CA LEU A 104 -18.75 -5.28 16.19
C LEU A 104 -19.85 -4.27 16.49
N GLY A 105 -19.50 -3.16 17.15
CA GLY A 105 -20.37 -2.02 17.28
C GLY A 105 -20.62 -1.41 15.91
N GLU A 106 -21.89 -1.02 15.67
CA GLU A 106 -22.36 -0.38 14.44
C GLU A 106 -21.46 0.76 14.00
N ALA A 107 -21.30 0.89 12.69
CA ALA A 107 -20.55 1.95 12.06
C ALA A 107 -21.14 3.31 12.41
N VAL A 108 -20.54 4.00 13.35
CA VAL A 108 -20.79 5.42 13.55
C VAL A 108 -19.94 6.14 12.51
N GLU A 109 -20.59 6.77 11.53
CA GLU A 109 -19.97 7.72 10.62
C GLU A 109 -19.53 8.93 11.46
N HIS A 110 -18.28 8.92 11.92
CA HIS A 110 -17.65 10.12 12.44
C HIS A 110 -16.90 10.79 11.28
N GLU A 111 -17.21 12.05 11.06
CA GLU A 111 -16.42 12.95 10.23
C GLU A 111 -14.95 12.89 10.68
N TYR A 112 -14.10 12.39 9.82
CA TYR A 112 -12.63 12.35 10.03
C TYR A 112 -11.98 13.70 9.70
N ASP A 113 -12.80 14.74 9.52
CA ASP A 113 -12.36 16.10 9.24
C ASP A 113 -11.55 16.65 10.44
N GLY A 114 -10.29 16.98 10.18
CA GLY A 114 -9.42 17.69 11.10
C GLY A 114 -8.28 16.90 11.73
N ILE A 115 -8.10 15.61 11.41
CA ILE A 115 -6.89 14.88 11.82
C ILE A 115 -5.76 15.16 10.82
N PRO A 116 -4.59 15.67 11.26
CA PRO A 116 -3.45 15.83 10.37
C PRO A 116 -3.04 14.50 9.72
N MET A 117 -2.68 14.53 8.43
CA MET A 117 -2.38 13.34 7.65
C MET A 117 -1.18 12.55 8.21
N ASP A 118 -0.20 13.23 8.75
CA ASP A 118 0.97 12.63 9.41
C ASP A 118 0.59 11.87 10.69
N VAL A 119 -0.36 12.39 11.47
CA VAL A 119 -0.91 11.71 12.65
C VAL A 119 -1.67 10.45 12.25
N LEU A 120 -2.53 10.54 11.24
CA LEU A 120 -3.25 9.38 10.71
C LEU A 120 -2.29 8.31 10.17
N GLN A 121 -1.27 8.72 9.43
CA GLN A 121 -0.22 7.82 8.95
C GLN A 121 0.53 7.16 10.12
N GLY A 122 0.77 7.88 11.20
CA GLY A 122 1.34 7.34 12.44
C GLY A 122 0.48 6.20 13.00
N PHE A 123 -0.83 6.39 13.12
CA PHE A 123 -1.75 5.33 13.59
C PHE A 123 -1.76 4.10 12.68
N ILE A 124 -1.68 4.29 11.36
CA ILE A 124 -1.57 3.18 10.41
C ILE A 124 -0.24 2.44 10.61
N ASN A 125 0.84 3.15 10.84
CA ASN A 125 2.16 2.58 11.07
C ASN A 125 2.26 1.78 12.37
N ASP A 126 1.47 2.10 13.38
CA ASP A 126 1.39 1.37 14.64
C ASP A 126 0.65 0.02 14.53
N LEU A 127 -0.05 -0.22 13.42
CA LEU A 127 -0.69 -1.51 13.19
C LEU A 127 0.35 -2.63 13.02
N PRO A 128 0.06 -3.85 13.51
CA PRO A 128 0.87 -5.02 13.19
C PRO A 128 1.04 -5.19 11.68
N GLN A 129 2.24 -5.53 11.22
CA GLN A 129 2.61 -5.55 9.79
C GLN A 129 1.58 -6.24 8.88
N LYS A 130 1.15 -7.46 9.21
CA LYS A 130 0.15 -8.19 8.40
C LYS A 130 -1.20 -7.46 8.35
N ALA A 131 -1.66 -6.91 9.47
CA ALA A 131 -2.92 -6.17 9.55
C ALA A 131 -2.83 -4.85 8.78
N ARG A 132 -1.71 -4.13 8.87
CA ARG A 132 -1.42 -2.92 8.09
C ARG A 132 -1.38 -3.21 6.60
N THR A 133 -0.71 -4.29 6.17
CA THR A 133 -0.68 -4.72 4.77
C THR A 133 -2.08 -5.00 4.26
N ALA A 134 -2.88 -5.82 4.95
CA ALA A 134 -4.25 -6.13 4.55
C ALA A 134 -5.16 -4.87 4.51
N PHE A 135 -4.96 -3.94 5.45
CA PHE A 135 -5.68 -2.68 5.50
C PHE A 135 -5.34 -1.77 4.32
N ASN A 136 -4.04 -1.59 4.01
CA ASN A 136 -3.60 -0.78 2.88
C ASN A 136 -4.13 -1.34 1.55
N LEU A 137 -3.99 -2.65 1.34
CA LEU A 137 -4.49 -3.31 0.14
C LEU A 137 -6.00 -3.10 -0.06
N TYR A 138 -6.78 -3.22 1.02
CA TYR A 138 -8.23 -3.16 0.93
C TYR A 138 -8.77 -1.72 0.89
N VAL A 139 -8.22 -0.81 1.75
CA VAL A 139 -8.80 0.52 1.95
C VAL A 139 -8.17 1.56 1.04
N ILE A 140 -6.87 1.45 0.78
CA ILE A 140 -6.13 2.47 0.01
C ILE A 140 -5.99 2.04 -1.45
N ASP A 141 -5.66 0.77 -1.69
CA ASP A 141 -5.42 0.26 -3.04
C ASP A 141 -6.67 -0.39 -3.67
N ASP A 142 -7.80 -0.41 -2.96
CA ASP A 142 -9.13 -0.91 -3.40
C ASP A 142 -9.11 -2.34 -3.98
N ILE A 143 -8.27 -3.20 -3.39
CA ILE A 143 -8.12 -4.59 -3.83
C ILE A 143 -9.18 -5.47 -3.15
N PRO A 144 -9.91 -6.33 -3.89
CA PRO A 144 -10.90 -7.23 -3.31
C PRO A 144 -10.29 -8.21 -2.30
N GLN A 145 -11.01 -8.51 -1.21
CA GLN A 145 -10.53 -9.41 -0.15
C GLN A 145 -10.11 -10.80 -0.64
N ALA A 146 -10.74 -11.31 -1.70
CA ALA A 146 -10.37 -12.58 -2.31
C ALA A 146 -8.95 -12.51 -2.93
N GLU A 147 -8.66 -11.44 -3.67
CA GLU A 147 -7.35 -11.21 -4.27
C GLU A 147 -6.28 -10.96 -3.19
N ILE A 148 -6.60 -10.19 -2.15
CA ILE A 148 -5.71 -9.98 -1.00
C ILE A 148 -5.34 -11.33 -0.33
N ALA A 149 -6.30 -12.23 -0.19
CA ALA A 149 -6.07 -13.56 0.38
C ALA A 149 -5.05 -14.35 -0.45
N GLU A 150 -5.16 -14.32 -1.76
CA GLU A 150 -4.19 -14.94 -2.68
C GLU A 150 -2.81 -14.29 -2.59
N MET A 151 -2.74 -12.95 -2.65
CA MET A 151 -1.49 -12.19 -2.57
C MET A 151 -0.74 -12.44 -1.27
N MET A 152 -1.45 -12.44 -0.14
CA MET A 152 -0.87 -12.64 1.19
C MET A 152 -0.69 -14.12 1.57
N GLN A 153 -1.19 -15.06 0.77
CA GLN A 153 -1.26 -16.50 1.07
C GLN A 153 -1.97 -16.78 2.40
N GLU A 154 -3.08 -16.09 2.62
CA GLU A 154 -3.93 -16.23 3.80
C GLU A 154 -5.34 -16.67 3.42
N SER A 155 -6.14 -17.16 4.37
CA SER A 155 -7.56 -17.40 4.11
C SER A 155 -8.34 -16.09 4.03
N GLN A 156 -9.42 -16.04 3.25
CA GLN A 156 -10.29 -14.85 3.19
C GLN A 156 -10.82 -14.45 4.57
N ASN A 157 -11.11 -15.44 5.43
CA ASN A 157 -11.56 -15.16 6.80
C ASN A 157 -10.47 -14.50 7.65
N ASN A 158 -9.20 -14.89 7.48
CA ASN A 158 -8.07 -14.23 8.13
C ASN A 158 -7.91 -12.80 7.64
N VAL A 159 -7.99 -12.56 6.33
CA VAL A 159 -7.93 -11.21 5.74
C VAL A 159 -9.06 -10.33 6.28
N ARG A 160 -10.29 -10.83 6.27
CA ARG A 160 -11.45 -10.11 6.86
C ARG A 160 -11.22 -9.76 8.33
N THR A 161 -10.69 -10.69 9.10
CA THR A 161 -10.38 -10.49 10.52
C THR A 161 -9.27 -9.44 10.71
N MET A 162 -8.20 -9.49 9.91
CA MET A 162 -7.12 -8.51 9.95
C MET A 162 -7.63 -7.09 9.66
N ILE A 163 -8.44 -6.92 8.61
CA ILE A 163 -9.02 -5.63 8.23
C ILE A 163 -9.95 -5.11 9.33
N SER A 164 -10.81 -5.96 9.88
CA SER A 164 -11.72 -5.59 10.95
C SER A 164 -10.97 -5.13 12.21
N ARG A 165 -9.94 -5.88 12.63
CA ARG A 165 -9.08 -5.51 13.77
C ARG A 165 -8.30 -4.23 13.52
N ALA A 166 -7.75 -4.03 12.31
CA ALA A 166 -7.08 -2.80 11.93
C ALA A 166 -8.01 -1.59 12.08
N ARG A 167 -9.24 -1.69 11.55
CA ARG A 167 -10.25 -0.62 11.68
C ARG A 167 -10.60 -0.32 13.13
N ALA A 168 -10.78 -1.35 13.97
CA ALA A 168 -11.07 -1.16 15.39
C ALA A 168 -9.92 -0.46 16.13
N THR A 169 -8.67 -0.86 15.85
CA THR A 169 -7.48 -0.23 16.43
C THR A 169 -7.38 1.24 16.03
N LEU A 170 -7.54 1.54 14.73
CA LEU A 170 -7.50 2.91 14.20
C LEU A 170 -8.60 3.78 14.82
N ARG A 171 -9.83 3.27 14.92
CA ARG A 171 -10.94 3.99 15.59
C ARG A 171 -10.59 4.35 17.04
N ASN A 172 -10.03 3.41 17.80
CA ASN A 172 -9.61 3.65 19.17
C ASN A 172 -8.49 4.71 19.27
N SER A 173 -7.51 4.68 18.34
CA SER A 173 -6.43 5.68 18.30
C SER A 173 -6.97 7.07 17.99
N ILE A 174 -7.89 7.19 17.06
CA ILE A 174 -8.56 8.43 16.67
C ILE A 174 -9.38 8.99 17.84
N GLN A 175 -10.16 8.14 18.53
CA GLN A 175 -10.94 8.57 19.70
C GLN A 175 -10.05 9.07 20.85
N LYS A 176 -8.90 8.43 21.07
CA LYS A 176 -7.92 8.88 22.06
C LYS A 176 -7.30 10.23 21.68
N PHE A 177 -7.00 10.43 20.40
CA PHE A 177 -6.48 11.69 19.89
C PHE A 177 -7.44 12.84 20.18
N TRP A 178 -8.72 12.71 19.83
CA TRP A 178 -9.72 13.74 20.09
C TRP A 178 -9.92 14.03 21.58
N LYS A 179 -9.99 13.00 22.43
CA LYS A 179 -10.08 13.20 23.89
C LYS A 179 -8.90 13.98 24.46
N ASN A 180 -7.71 13.82 23.85
CA ASN A 180 -6.53 14.55 24.30
C ASN A 180 -6.53 16.00 23.80
N GLU A 181 -7.09 16.27 22.62
CA GLU A 181 -7.24 17.64 22.10
C GLU A 181 -8.31 18.44 22.86
N GLU A 182 -9.42 17.80 23.25
CA GLU A 182 -10.48 18.43 24.07
C GLU A 182 -10.01 18.80 25.49
N ASN A 183 -8.95 18.13 25.99
CA ASN A 183 -8.39 18.38 27.32
C ASN A 183 -7.20 19.35 27.32
N ARG A 184 -6.86 19.97 26.19
CA ARG A 184 -5.80 20.99 26.05
C ARG A 184 -6.34 22.39 26.04
#